data_5bd099dbfb3c57919cdbb26906545165
#
_entry.id   5bd099dbfb3c57919cdbb26906545165
#
_cell.length_a   1.000
_cell.length_b   1.000
_cell.length_c   1.000
_cell.angle_alpha   90.00
_cell.angle_beta   90.00
_cell.angle_gamma   90.00
#
_symmetry.space_group_name_H-M   'P 1'
#
loop_
_entity.id
_entity.type
_entity.pdbx_description
1 polymer ?
#
loop_
_entity_poly.entity_id
_entity_poly.type
_entity_poly.pdbx_seq_one_letter_code
_entity_poly.pdbx_strand_id
1 'polypeptide(L)'
;MPQPPAVGSDTQLQNLIDQAQNGDTAAHEALLHHACDRLLRLTRKMFHGYPNLRRWEQTDDVFQNSMVRLHRALSEVRVESVRHFFNLATVQVRRELLDLAKHYFGPEGFGAKHHTDGQPADEEGGSLHDNAEEPEDLSSWSEFHAQVENLPEDELEIIDLVYYQGLTQEEAAKVLGISHRTLKRRWQSVKLKLHEVLNRDGQG
;
A
#
# COMPACT_ATOMS: atom_id res chain seq x y z
N MET A 1 -0.65 -21.45 4.52
CA MET A 1 -1.48 -20.58 5.37
C MET A 1 -0.56 -19.56 6.01
N PRO A 2 -0.61 -18.27 5.68
CA PRO A 2 0.13 -17.26 6.41
C PRO A 2 -0.51 -17.13 7.80
N GLN A 3 0.29 -17.27 8.85
CA GLN A 3 -0.14 -17.04 10.22
C GLN A 3 -0.50 -15.53 10.38
N PRO A 4 -1.59 -15.20 11.10
CA PRO A 4 -1.87 -13.81 11.45
C PRO A 4 -0.72 -13.25 12.30
N PRO A 5 -0.41 -11.95 12.21
CA PRO A 5 0.66 -11.34 12.99
C PRO A 5 0.37 -11.58 14.49
N ALA A 6 1.36 -12.13 15.18
CA ALA A 6 1.25 -12.44 16.59
C ALA A 6 0.99 -11.15 17.39
N VAL A 7 0.00 -11.18 18.27
CA VAL A 7 -0.38 -10.09 19.19
C VAL A 7 0.84 -9.49 19.94
N GLY A 8 1.92 -10.28 20.11
CA GLY A 8 3.18 -9.83 20.69
C GLY A 8 3.99 -8.84 19.85
N SER A 9 3.87 -8.88 18.50
CA SER A 9 4.62 -7.96 17.64
C SER A 9 4.04 -6.54 17.64
N ASP A 10 2.73 -6.39 17.73
CA ASP A 10 2.09 -5.07 17.77
C ASP A 10 2.36 -4.34 19.09
N THR A 11 2.43 -5.07 20.22
CA THR A 11 2.83 -4.49 21.52
C THR A 11 4.28 -4.00 21.49
N GLN A 12 5.18 -4.74 20.88
CA GLN A 12 6.58 -4.35 20.75
C GLN A 12 6.74 -3.14 19.83
N LEU A 13 6.03 -3.10 18.71
CA LEU A 13 6.01 -1.94 17.82
C LEU A 13 5.45 -0.70 18.52
N GLN A 14 4.38 -0.83 19.33
CA GLN A 14 3.84 0.29 20.08
C GLN A 14 4.85 0.83 21.09
N ASN A 15 5.56 -0.02 21.81
CA ASN A 15 6.62 0.40 22.73
C ASN A 15 7.74 1.17 22.03
N LEU A 16 8.15 0.75 20.83
CA LEU A 16 9.15 1.45 20.02
C LEU A 16 8.63 2.81 19.53
N ILE A 17 7.35 2.90 19.16
CA ILE A 17 6.71 4.17 18.80
C ILE A 17 6.75 5.13 19.99
N ASP A 18 6.38 4.68 21.19
CA ASP A 18 6.36 5.49 22.40
C ASP A 18 7.79 5.98 22.78
N GLN A 19 8.82 5.14 22.59
CA GLN A 19 10.22 5.52 22.81
C GLN A 19 10.69 6.56 21.77
N ALA A 20 10.36 6.36 20.48
CA ALA A 20 10.69 7.29 19.42
C ALA A 20 10.06 8.68 19.64
N GLN A 21 8.81 8.73 20.14
CA GLN A 21 8.14 9.97 20.50
C GLN A 21 8.84 10.73 21.64
N ASN A 22 9.52 10.00 22.54
CA ASN A 22 10.30 10.59 23.63
C ASN A 22 11.71 11.03 23.22
N GLY A 23 12.02 11.00 21.92
CA GLY A 23 13.29 11.49 21.36
C GLY A 23 14.37 10.41 21.25
N ASP A 24 14.05 9.14 21.44
CA ASP A 24 15.00 8.05 21.22
C ASP A 24 15.12 7.76 19.71
N THR A 25 16.22 8.22 19.12
CA THR A 25 16.51 8.02 17.69
C THR A 25 16.77 6.56 17.34
N ALA A 26 17.32 5.76 18.29
CA ALA A 26 17.54 4.34 18.07
C ALA A 26 16.22 3.57 17.98
N ALA A 27 15.15 4.06 18.61
CA ALA A 27 13.83 3.48 18.53
C ALA A 27 13.23 3.58 17.12
N HIS A 28 13.56 4.61 16.33
CA HIS A 28 13.13 4.70 14.91
C HIS A 28 13.75 3.56 14.08
N GLU A 29 15.04 3.31 14.22
CA GLU A 29 15.73 2.23 13.50
C GLU A 29 15.19 0.86 13.93
N ALA A 30 14.99 0.66 15.24
CA ALA A 30 14.41 -0.56 15.78
C ALA A 30 12.97 -0.78 15.28
N LEU A 31 12.16 0.27 15.19
CA LEU A 31 10.79 0.24 14.64
C LEU A 31 10.79 -0.24 13.19
N LEU A 32 11.63 0.35 12.35
CA LEU A 32 11.78 -0.04 10.95
C LEU A 32 12.25 -1.49 10.82
N HIS A 33 13.23 -1.89 11.61
CA HIS A 33 13.75 -3.25 11.62
C HIS A 33 12.66 -4.29 12.01
N HIS A 34 11.92 -4.03 13.08
CA HIS A 34 10.84 -4.92 13.52
C HIS A 34 9.66 -4.99 12.54
N ALA A 35 9.41 -3.91 11.80
CA ALA A 35 8.35 -3.86 10.80
C ALA A 35 8.78 -4.36 9.42
N CYS A 36 10.08 -4.63 9.21
CA CYS A 36 10.69 -4.89 7.90
C CYS A 36 9.93 -5.95 7.08
N ASP A 37 9.68 -7.12 7.66
CA ASP A 37 8.98 -8.21 6.97
C ASP A 37 7.55 -7.83 6.56
N ARG A 38 6.85 -7.09 7.41
CA ARG A 38 5.48 -6.62 7.11
C ARG A 38 5.50 -5.55 6.03
N LEU A 39 6.45 -4.63 6.08
CA LEU A 39 6.65 -3.58 5.06
C LEU A 39 7.07 -4.18 3.72
N LEU A 40 7.92 -5.20 3.70
CA LEU A 40 8.30 -5.89 2.48
C LEU A 40 7.11 -6.62 1.84
N ARG A 41 6.26 -7.28 2.66
CA ARG A 41 5.02 -7.90 2.15
C ARG A 41 4.06 -6.85 1.58
N LEU A 42 3.91 -5.70 2.25
CA LEU A 42 3.11 -4.57 1.77
C LEU A 42 3.63 -4.07 0.42
N THR A 43 4.93 -3.80 0.32
CA THR A 43 5.56 -3.34 -0.93
C THR A 43 5.35 -4.36 -2.06
N ARG A 44 5.58 -5.64 -1.77
CA ARG A 44 5.40 -6.74 -2.74
C ARG A 44 3.97 -6.79 -3.28
N LYS A 45 2.98 -6.67 -2.39
CA LYS A 45 1.57 -6.64 -2.76
C LYS A 45 1.24 -5.44 -3.63
N MET A 46 1.66 -4.24 -3.24
CA MET A 46 1.39 -3.02 -3.99
C MET A 46 2.10 -3.02 -5.35
N PHE A 47 3.36 -3.46 -5.40
CA PHE A 47 4.15 -3.54 -6.62
C PHE A 47 3.63 -4.60 -7.60
N HIS A 48 2.95 -5.64 -7.10
CA HIS A 48 2.31 -6.66 -7.95
C HIS A 48 1.32 -6.03 -8.94
N GLY A 49 0.61 -4.99 -8.54
CA GLY A 49 -0.29 -4.21 -9.39
C GLY A 49 0.40 -3.34 -10.46
N TYR A 50 1.73 -3.40 -10.59
CA TYR A 50 2.50 -2.64 -11.58
C TYR A 50 3.33 -3.56 -12.50
N PRO A 51 2.71 -4.43 -13.33
CA PRO A 51 3.43 -5.45 -14.10
C PRO A 51 4.47 -4.83 -15.06
N ASN A 52 4.19 -3.64 -15.61
CA ASN A 52 5.08 -2.97 -16.53
C ASN A 52 6.32 -2.35 -15.85
N LEU A 53 6.23 -1.97 -14.57
CA LEU A 53 7.38 -1.52 -13.78
C LEU A 53 8.35 -2.65 -13.46
N ARG A 54 7.88 -3.89 -13.37
CA ARG A 54 8.71 -5.08 -13.07
C ARG A 54 9.78 -5.37 -14.13
N ARG A 55 9.71 -4.73 -15.29
CA ARG A 55 10.75 -4.78 -16.31
C ARG A 55 11.96 -3.90 -15.99
N TRP A 56 11.73 -2.86 -15.18
CA TRP A 56 12.70 -1.81 -14.91
C TRP A 56 13.16 -1.81 -13.45
N GLU A 57 12.30 -2.23 -12.55
CA GLU A 57 12.51 -2.20 -11.11
C GLU A 57 12.30 -3.57 -10.48
N GLN A 58 13.01 -3.84 -9.40
CA GLN A 58 12.80 -5.02 -8.57
C GLN A 58 12.05 -4.62 -7.30
N THR A 59 11.37 -5.59 -6.69
CA THR A 59 10.66 -5.36 -5.42
C THR A 59 11.57 -4.78 -4.34
N ASP A 60 12.83 -5.23 -4.30
CA ASP A 60 13.80 -4.80 -3.29
C ASP A 60 14.21 -3.34 -3.49
N ASP A 61 14.30 -2.85 -4.74
CA ASP A 61 14.60 -1.45 -5.05
C ASP A 61 13.45 -0.55 -4.61
N VAL A 62 12.22 -0.90 -4.97
CA VAL A 62 11.00 -0.19 -4.54
C VAL A 62 10.89 -0.19 -3.02
N PHE A 63 11.19 -1.32 -2.38
CA PHE A 63 11.18 -1.44 -0.93
C PHE A 63 12.22 -0.52 -0.28
N GLN A 64 13.47 -0.55 -0.74
CA GLN A 64 14.55 0.29 -0.20
C GLN A 64 14.23 1.79 -0.33
N ASN A 65 13.77 2.24 -1.50
CA ASN A 65 13.38 3.62 -1.73
C ASN A 65 12.21 4.03 -0.82
N SER A 66 11.21 3.16 -0.67
CA SER A 66 10.09 3.39 0.24
C SER A 66 10.53 3.48 1.69
N MET A 67 11.52 2.68 2.11
CA MET A 67 12.09 2.73 3.47
C MET A 67 12.84 4.04 3.73
N VAL A 68 13.59 4.55 2.74
CA VAL A 68 14.26 5.86 2.86
C VAL A 68 13.22 6.97 3.01
N ARG A 69 12.12 6.94 2.24
CA ARG A 69 11.01 7.90 2.38
C ARG A 69 10.35 7.80 3.74
N LEU A 70 10.07 6.58 4.20
CA LEU A 70 9.44 6.35 5.51
C LEU A 70 10.34 6.83 6.65
N HIS A 71 11.64 6.57 6.59
CA HIS A 71 12.58 7.06 7.59
C HIS A 71 12.57 8.60 7.68
N ARG A 72 12.54 9.30 6.54
CA ARG A 72 12.42 10.76 6.50
C ARG A 72 11.08 11.23 7.09
N ALA A 73 9.98 10.59 6.69
CA ALA A 73 8.65 10.94 7.19
C ALA A 73 8.52 10.74 8.71
N LEU A 74 9.16 9.72 9.28
CA LEU A 74 9.17 9.48 10.73
C LEU A 74 9.92 10.56 11.53
N SER A 75 10.81 11.33 10.89
CA SER A 75 11.47 12.47 11.55
C SER A 75 10.60 13.75 11.54
N GLU A 76 9.60 13.80 10.67
CA GLU A 76 8.73 14.98 10.49
C GLU A 76 7.33 14.76 11.08
N VAL A 77 6.84 13.52 11.05
CA VAL A 77 5.48 13.14 11.47
C VAL A 77 5.51 12.41 12.81
N ARG A 78 4.77 12.93 13.78
CA ARG A 78 4.59 12.25 15.06
C ARG A 78 3.63 11.07 14.90
N VAL A 79 4.20 9.86 14.92
CA VAL A 79 3.43 8.61 14.83
C VAL A 79 2.94 8.20 16.22
N GLU A 80 1.64 8.04 16.41
CA GLU A 80 1.03 7.80 17.72
C GLU A 80 0.62 6.33 17.97
N SER A 81 0.56 5.52 16.91
CA SER A 81 0.13 4.12 17.01
C SER A 81 0.72 3.26 15.91
N VAL A 82 0.72 1.95 16.13
CA VAL A 82 1.08 0.94 15.11
C VAL A 82 0.26 1.13 13.82
N ARG A 83 -1.03 1.42 13.96
CA ARG A 83 -1.92 1.73 12.83
C ARG A 83 -1.43 2.96 12.06
N HIS A 84 -1.16 4.07 12.74
CA HIS A 84 -0.65 5.30 12.13
C HIS A 84 0.69 5.07 11.41
N PHE A 85 1.57 4.26 12.01
CA PHE A 85 2.84 3.86 11.41
C PHE A 85 2.63 3.14 10.06
N PHE A 86 1.76 2.12 10.02
CA PHE A 86 1.53 1.38 8.78
C PHE A 86 0.74 2.17 7.75
N ASN A 87 -0.15 3.08 8.15
CA ASN A 87 -0.79 4.00 7.22
C ASN A 87 0.24 4.95 6.58
N LEU A 88 1.14 5.51 7.39
CA LEU A 88 2.25 6.34 6.89
C LEU A 88 3.14 5.54 5.92
N ALA A 89 3.48 4.31 6.26
CA ALA A 89 4.26 3.43 5.40
C ALA A 89 3.55 3.13 4.07
N THR A 90 2.25 2.85 4.10
CA THR A 90 1.44 2.61 2.89
C THR A 90 1.48 3.82 1.95
N VAL A 91 1.37 5.03 2.51
CA VAL A 91 1.49 6.28 1.73
C VAL A 91 2.86 6.39 1.07
N GLN A 92 3.95 6.07 1.77
CA GLN A 92 5.30 6.17 1.20
C GLN A 92 5.52 5.17 0.05
N VAL A 93 5.08 3.92 0.22
CA VAL A 93 5.15 2.91 -0.85
C VAL A 93 4.32 3.34 -2.07
N ARG A 94 3.10 3.83 -1.85
CA ARG A 94 2.22 4.32 -2.93
C ARG A 94 2.87 5.46 -3.72
N ARG A 95 3.42 6.45 -3.02
CA ARG A 95 4.11 7.58 -3.65
C ARG A 95 5.32 7.14 -4.46
N GLU A 96 6.11 6.20 -3.94
CA GLU A 96 7.23 5.64 -4.69
C GLU A 96 6.77 4.99 -6.00
N LEU A 97 5.74 4.15 -5.95
CA LEU A 97 5.19 3.50 -7.14
C LEU A 97 4.61 4.49 -8.16
N LEU A 98 3.92 5.54 -7.69
CA LEU A 98 3.40 6.61 -8.56
C LEU A 98 4.53 7.42 -9.21
N ASP A 99 5.60 7.72 -8.47
CA ASP A 99 6.75 8.46 -9.00
C ASP A 99 7.50 7.61 -10.04
N LEU A 100 7.69 6.31 -9.78
CA LEU A 100 8.27 5.37 -10.75
C LEU A 100 7.39 5.25 -12.00
N ALA A 101 6.08 5.13 -11.83
CA ALA A 101 5.16 5.09 -12.96
C ALA A 101 5.25 6.36 -13.82
N LYS A 102 5.32 7.54 -13.22
CA LYS A 102 5.53 8.80 -13.92
C LYS A 102 6.90 8.86 -14.61
N HIS A 103 7.95 8.39 -13.93
CA HIS A 103 9.31 8.38 -14.45
C HIS A 103 9.44 7.52 -15.71
N TYR A 104 8.88 6.31 -15.71
CA TYR A 104 9.01 5.40 -16.84
C TYR A 104 7.97 5.64 -17.94
N PHE A 105 6.76 6.02 -17.59
CA PHE A 105 5.60 6.05 -18.50
C PHE A 105 4.93 7.43 -18.62
N GLY A 106 5.42 8.44 -17.90
CA GLY A 106 4.98 9.82 -18.09
C GLY A 106 5.26 10.34 -19.51
N PRO A 107 4.75 11.51 -19.87
CA PRO A 107 4.90 12.07 -21.22
C PRO A 107 6.34 12.19 -21.71
N GLU A 108 7.30 12.32 -20.80
CA GLU A 108 8.74 12.38 -21.07
C GLU A 108 9.49 11.09 -20.66
N GLY A 109 8.75 10.03 -20.27
CA GLY A 109 9.29 8.81 -19.70
C GLY A 109 10.03 7.93 -20.70
N PHE A 110 10.99 7.17 -20.19
CA PHE A 110 11.79 6.24 -21.02
C PHE A 110 10.93 5.16 -21.69
N GLY A 111 9.83 4.71 -21.04
CA GLY A 111 8.94 3.68 -21.56
C GLY A 111 8.04 4.15 -22.71
N ALA A 112 7.77 5.44 -22.83
CA ALA A 112 6.98 5.99 -23.93
C ALA A 112 7.69 5.85 -25.30
N LYS A 113 9.00 5.61 -25.31
CA LYS A 113 9.84 5.45 -26.52
C LYS A 113 10.10 3.99 -26.91
N HIS A 114 9.70 3.02 -26.12
CA HIS A 114 9.92 1.60 -26.35
C HIS A 114 8.60 0.82 -26.41
N HIS A 115 7.94 0.86 -27.58
CA HIS A 115 6.93 -0.13 -27.95
C HIS A 115 7.65 -1.46 -28.24
N THR A 116 7.64 -2.37 -27.29
CA THR A 116 8.04 -3.75 -27.55
C THR A 116 6.98 -4.68 -26.99
N ASP A 117 6.34 -5.43 -27.90
CA ASP A 117 5.46 -6.54 -27.58
C ASP A 117 6.16 -7.52 -26.63
N GLY A 118 5.59 -7.74 -25.47
CA GLY A 118 6.12 -8.68 -24.48
C GLY A 118 5.00 -9.35 -23.74
N GLN A 119 4.82 -10.64 -24.00
CA GLN A 119 3.91 -11.55 -23.33
C GLN A 119 4.01 -11.50 -21.80
N PRO A 120 2.89 -11.65 -21.08
CA PRO A 120 2.89 -11.80 -19.62
C PRO A 120 3.50 -13.17 -19.26
N ALA A 121 4.40 -13.18 -18.29
CA ALA A 121 4.87 -14.39 -17.66
C ALA A 121 3.85 -14.82 -16.58
N ASP A 122 3.31 -16.02 -16.76
CA ASP A 122 2.45 -16.70 -15.80
C ASP A 122 3.25 -17.01 -14.53
N GLU A 123 2.86 -16.49 -13.39
CA GLU A 123 3.21 -17.06 -12.09
C GLU A 123 1.99 -17.10 -11.16
N GLU A 124 1.66 -18.34 -10.79
CA GLU A 124 0.63 -18.71 -9.83
C GLU A 124 0.96 -18.18 -8.43
N GLY A 125 0.10 -17.38 -7.90
CA GLY A 125 0.11 -16.96 -6.51
C GLY A 125 -1.30 -16.66 -6.02
N GLY A 126 -2.06 -17.72 -5.74
CA GLY A 126 -3.44 -17.62 -5.28
C GLY A 126 -3.55 -16.86 -3.96
N SER A 127 -4.20 -15.72 -3.99
CA SER A 127 -4.69 -15.01 -2.82
C SER A 127 -6.21 -14.91 -2.95
N LEU A 128 -6.91 -15.35 -1.91
CA LEU A 128 -8.36 -15.21 -1.76
C LEU A 128 -8.69 -13.71 -1.67
N HIS A 129 -8.83 -13.07 -2.82
CA HIS A 129 -9.37 -11.72 -2.91
C HIS A 129 -10.84 -11.83 -3.24
N ASP A 130 -11.66 -11.27 -2.36
CA ASP A 130 -13.05 -10.92 -2.62
C ASP A 130 -13.06 -10.07 -3.90
N ASN A 131 -13.63 -10.59 -5.00
CA ASN A 131 -13.58 -10.07 -6.37
C ASN A 131 -13.76 -8.54 -6.48
N ALA A 132 -12.72 -7.79 -6.25
CA ALA A 132 -12.55 -6.47 -6.83
C ALA A 132 -11.79 -6.70 -8.15
N GLU A 133 -12.40 -6.38 -9.28
CA GLU A 133 -11.75 -6.40 -10.57
C GLU A 133 -10.47 -5.57 -10.47
N GLU A 134 -9.31 -6.23 -10.57
CA GLU A 134 -8.02 -5.55 -10.55
C GLU A 134 -7.82 -4.84 -11.90
N PRO A 135 -7.28 -3.61 -11.91
CA PRO A 135 -7.00 -2.91 -13.17
C PRO A 135 -6.05 -3.71 -14.07
N GLU A 136 -6.38 -3.81 -15.36
CA GLU A 136 -5.65 -4.66 -16.31
C GLU A 136 -4.35 -4.03 -16.84
N ASP A 137 -4.20 -2.71 -16.75
CA ASP A 137 -3.04 -1.98 -17.27
C ASP A 137 -2.42 -0.99 -16.26
N LEU A 138 -1.21 -0.50 -16.56
CA LEU A 138 -0.46 0.40 -15.71
C LEU A 138 -1.15 1.77 -15.53
N SER A 139 -1.82 2.27 -16.57
CA SER A 139 -2.54 3.54 -16.51
C SER A 139 -3.66 3.45 -15.49
N SER A 140 -4.45 2.38 -15.57
CA SER A 140 -5.53 2.07 -14.64
C SER A 140 -5.02 1.87 -13.21
N TRP A 141 -3.86 1.25 -13.01
CA TRP A 141 -3.26 1.12 -11.68
C TRP A 141 -2.77 2.46 -11.10
N SER A 142 -2.13 3.28 -11.93
CA SER A 142 -1.68 4.60 -11.52
C SER A 142 -2.89 5.50 -11.17
N GLU A 143 -3.93 5.44 -11.99
CA GLU A 143 -5.19 6.13 -11.76
C GLU A 143 -5.88 5.64 -10.48
N PHE A 144 -5.97 4.31 -10.29
CA PHE A 144 -6.50 3.71 -9.07
C PHE A 144 -5.79 4.25 -7.82
N HIS A 145 -4.46 4.25 -7.78
CA HIS A 145 -3.72 4.73 -6.62
C HIS A 145 -3.82 6.25 -6.42
N ALA A 146 -3.91 7.03 -7.52
CA ALA A 146 -4.16 8.46 -7.44
C ALA A 146 -5.56 8.76 -6.88
N GLN A 147 -6.57 7.98 -7.28
CA GLN A 147 -7.92 8.11 -6.74
C GLN A 147 -8.03 7.68 -5.28
N VAL A 148 -7.28 6.65 -4.88
CA VAL A 148 -7.19 6.26 -3.47
C VAL A 148 -6.68 7.41 -2.61
N GLU A 149 -5.70 8.20 -3.08
CA GLU A 149 -5.20 9.38 -2.34
C GLU A 149 -6.26 10.49 -2.16
N ASN A 150 -7.24 10.55 -3.06
CA ASN A 150 -8.32 11.53 -3.01
C ASN A 150 -9.54 11.07 -2.18
N LEU A 151 -9.52 9.86 -1.61
CA LEU A 151 -10.61 9.39 -0.77
C LEU A 151 -10.67 10.15 0.56
N PRO A 152 -11.86 10.32 1.15
CA PRO A 152 -12.00 10.77 2.53
C PRO A 152 -11.17 9.88 3.48
N GLU A 153 -10.67 10.47 4.56
CA GLU A 153 -9.76 9.80 5.51
C GLU A 153 -10.32 8.49 6.05
N ASP A 154 -11.60 8.44 6.37
CA ASP A 154 -12.27 7.25 6.91
C ASP A 154 -12.44 6.13 5.87
N GLU A 155 -12.47 6.45 4.59
CA GLU A 155 -12.49 5.50 3.47
C GLU A 155 -11.07 5.06 3.10
N LEU A 156 -10.12 5.98 3.12
CA LEU A 156 -8.70 5.71 2.91
C LEU A 156 -8.16 4.70 3.95
N GLU A 157 -8.52 4.88 5.23
CA GLU A 157 -8.12 3.92 6.26
C GLU A 157 -8.64 2.51 6.02
N ILE A 158 -9.86 2.38 5.53
CA ILE A 158 -10.44 1.06 5.23
C ILE A 158 -9.67 0.39 4.08
N ILE A 159 -9.35 1.14 3.04
CA ILE A 159 -8.59 0.59 1.91
C ILE A 159 -7.16 0.23 2.34
N ASP A 160 -6.54 1.05 3.16
CA ASP A 160 -5.21 0.80 3.68
C ASP A 160 -5.16 -0.49 4.53
N LEU A 161 -6.14 -0.71 5.39
CA LEU A 161 -6.19 -1.90 6.24
C LEU A 161 -6.58 -3.16 5.45
N VAL A 162 -7.67 -3.11 4.68
CA VAL A 162 -8.22 -4.30 4.02
C VAL A 162 -7.45 -4.62 2.75
N TYR A 163 -7.26 -3.63 1.87
CA TYR A 163 -6.65 -3.88 0.57
C TYR A 163 -5.12 -3.96 0.66
N TYR A 164 -4.44 -2.94 1.18
CA TYR A 164 -2.98 -2.91 1.18
C TYR A 164 -2.35 -3.76 2.28
N GLN A 165 -2.84 -3.68 3.51
CA GLN A 165 -2.29 -4.46 4.61
C GLN A 165 -2.84 -5.90 4.68
N GLY A 166 -3.92 -6.20 3.94
CA GLY A 166 -4.48 -7.54 3.82
C GLY A 166 -5.20 -8.05 5.07
N LEU A 167 -5.70 -7.14 5.92
CA LEU A 167 -6.51 -7.53 7.06
C LEU A 167 -7.87 -8.02 6.56
N THR A 168 -8.43 -8.99 7.27
CA THR A 168 -9.84 -9.35 7.09
C THR A 168 -10.75 -8.19 7.48
N GLN A 169 -11.96 -8.14 6.94
CA GLN A 169 -12.92 -7.10 7.30
C GLN A 169 -13.26 -7.09 8.80
N GLU A 170 -13.19 -8.25 9.49
CA GLU A 170 -13.39 -8.34 10.93
C GLU A 170 -12.23 -7.74 11.72
N GLU A 171 -10.99 -8.02 11.30
CA GLU A 171 -9.78 -7.45 11.91
C GLU A 171 -9.73 -5.94 11.71
N ALA A 172 -9.98 -5.47 10.49
CA ALA A 172 -10.04 -4.04 10.20
C ALA A 172 -11.15 -3.33 10.99
N ALA A 173 -12.32 -3.95 11.17
CA ALA A 173 -13.38 -3.39 11.99
C ALA A 173 -12.96 -3.24 13.47
N LYS A 174 -12.24 -4.23 14.02
CA LYS A 174 -11.68 -4.17 15.37
C LYS A 174 -10.64 -3.05 15.50
N VAL A 175 -9.73 -2.92 14.54
CA VAL A 175 -8.71 -1.86 14.50
C VAL A 175 -9.35 -0.47 14.45
N LEU A 176 -10.43 -0.31 13.67
CA LEU A 176 -11.14 0.95 13.49
C LEU A 176 -12.15 1.24 14.64
N GLY A 177 -12.39 0.29 15.54
CA GLY A 177 -13.38 0.45 16.62
C GLY A 177 -14.83 0.56 16.10
N ILE A 178 -15.13 0.00 14.93
CA ILE A 178 -16.47 0.02 14.32
C ILE A 178 -17.04 -1.39 14.19
N SER A 179 -18.38 -1.49 13.99
CA SER A 179 -18.99 -2.80 13.75
C SER A 179 -18.58 -3.37 12.38
N HIS A 180 -18.45 -4.70 12.27
CA HIS A 180 -18.20 -5.38 10.98
C HIS A 180 -19.23 -4.98 9.92
N ARG A 181 -20.53 -4.82 10.30
CA ARG A 181 -21.58 -4.35 9.39
C ARG A 181 -21.29 -2.94 8.84
N THR A 182 -20.80 -2.04 9.70
CA THR A 182 -20.43 -0.68 9.28
C THR A 182 -19.24 -0.71 8.33
N LEU A 183 -18.20 -1.48 8.64
CA LEU A 183 -17.04 -1.64 7.78
C LEU A 183 -17.45 -2.22 6.42
N LYS A 184 -18.21 -3.30 6.39
CA LYS A 184 -18.67 -3.93 5.15
C LYS A 184 -19.42 -2.95 4.24
N ARG A 185 -20.30 -2.11 4.81
CA ARG A 185 -21.02 -1.08 4.06
C ARG A 185 -20.08 -0.04 3.47
N ARG A 186 -19.13 0.46 4.29
CA ARG A 186 -18.13 1.45 3.83
C ARG A 186 -17.20 0.86 2.79
N TRP A 187 -16.73 -0.36 2.99
CA TRP A 187 -15.91 -1.08 2.00
C TRP A 187 -16.60 -1.22 0.64
N GLN A 188 -17.89 -1.56 0.64
CA GLN A 188 -18.69 -1.59 -0.61
C GLN A 188 -18.79 -0.21 -1.26
N SER A 189 -19.01 0.86 -0.47
CA SER A 189 -19.02 2.23 -0.98
C SER A 189 -17.70 2.62 -1.64
N VAL A 190 -16.58 2.31 -0.99
CA VAL A 190 -15.23 2.57 -1.54
C VAL A 190 -15.01 1.82 -2.85
N LYS A 191 -15.36 0.52 -2.90
CA LYS A 191 -15.24 -0.28 -4.13
C LYS A 191 -16.04 0.32 -5.28
N LEU A 192 -17.27 0.75 -5.04
CA LEU A 192 -18.11 1.37 -6.06
C LEU A 192 -17.51 2.68 -6.58
N LYS A 193 -17.03 3.56 -5.70
CA LYS A 193 -16.39 4.82 -6.09
C LYS A 193 -15.16 4.59 -6.98
N LEU A 194 -14.30 3.66 -6.59
CA LEU A 194 -13.10 3.33 -7.35
C LEU A 194 -13.43 2.68 -8.70
N HIS A 195 -14.43 1.80 -8.73
CA HIS A 195 -14.91 1.18 -9.97
C HIS A 195 -15.52 2.20 -10.95
N GLU A 196 -16.30 3.17 -10.46
CA GLU A 196 -16.88 4.23 -11.30
C GLU A 196 -15.80 5.09 -11.95
N VAL A 197 -14.70 5.36 -11.24
CA VAL A 197 -13.58 6.13 -11.78
C VAL A 197 -12.85 5.35 -12.86
N LEU A 198 -12.48 4.11 -12.58
CA LEU A 198 -11.76 3.25 -13.53
C LEU A 198 -12.55 2.99 -14.83
N ASN A 199 -13.89 2.93 -14.75
CA ASN A 199 -14.73 2.73 -15.94
C ASN A 199 -15.03 4.03 -16.73
N ARG A 200 -14.88 5.19 -16.13
CA ARG A 200 -15.08 6.47 -16.84
C ARG A 200 -13.99 6.73 -17.88
N ASP A 201 -12.76 6.39 -17.55
CA ASP A 201 -11.59 6.68 -18.37
C ASP A 201 -11.37 5.62 -19.47
N GLY A 202 -12.02 4.46 -19.38
CA GLY A 202 -12.04 3.43 -20.43
C GLY A 202 -13.01 3.71 -21.60
N GLN A 203 -13.75 4.81 -21.58
CA GLN A 203 -14.73 5.16 -22.63
C GLN A 203 -14.41 6.46 -23.37
N GLY A 204 -13.19 6.99 -23.26
CA GLY A 204 -12.73 8.20 -23.94
C GLY A 204 -11.84 7.97 -25.14
#